data_1e1317c8811fa7c9c8fc08588dd4eda9
#
_entry.id   1e1317c8811fa7c9c8fc08588dd4eda9
#
_cell.length_a   1.000
_cell.length_b   1.000
_cell.length_c   1.000
_cell.angle_alpha   90.00
_cell.angle_beta   90.00
_cell.angle_gamma   90.00
#
_symmetry.space_group_name_H-M   'P 1'
#
loop_
_entity.id
_entity.type
_entity.pdbx_description
1 polymer ?
#
loop_
_entity_poly.entity_id
_entity_poly.type
_entity_poly.pdbx_seq_one_letter_code
_entity_poly.pdbx_strand_id
1 'polypeptide(L)'
;MSLTVCALDASAADAASAATAADAAVQPAGKWKIAFGPGLFVSPRYPGSRDLRAFPYPALDISYDDRIFSQGPDVLGVNVLRGDDYHVGAAITLDFVSRHESDDPRLHGLGNVNAGPKLKLFADYTVWMFTGSVAMYQDIAGHHQGKTVLTDLYASLPAGGWLFSAGPGFTWADAVHTRTFFGVSNQQSAASGLPAYHTGAGIRDVHLNGYVSYDFSKHWVGSVAVTLGRLQHHAASSPITERRTELNTLASVNYRF
;
A
#
# COMPACT_ATOMS: atom_id res chain seq x y z
N MET A 1 -4.87 14.28 -19.78
CA MET A 1 -3.76 14.24 -18.80
C MET A 1 -4.26 13.35 -17.68
N SER A 2 -4.08 12.05 -17.82
CA SER A 2 -4.56 11.08 -16.82
C SER A 2 -3.54 11.00 -15.69
N LEU A 3 -3.97 11.37 -14.50
CA LEU A 3 -3.25 11.18 -13.25
C LEU A 3 -3.79 9.90 -12.60
N THR A 4 -3.10 8.79 -12.80
CA THR A 4 -3.45 7.55 -12.11
C THR A 4 -2.83 7.58 -10.73
N VAL A 5 -3.65 7.83 -9.71
CA VAL A 5 -3.26 7.74 -8.31
C VAL A 5 -3.71 6.39 -7.80
N CYS A 6 -2.78 5.49 -7.54
CA CYS A 6 -3.08 4.17 -6.99
C CYS A 6 -3.15 4.17 -5.47
N ALA A 7 -4.01 3.35 -4.97
CA ALA A 7 -4.38 3.18 -3.58
C ALA A 7 -3.25 2.64 -2.67
N LEU A 8 -3.19 3.13 -1.46
CA LEU A 8 -2.20 2.79 -0.45
C LEU A 8 -2.73 1.73 0.51
N ASP A 9 -2.45 0.46 0.25
CA ASP A 9 -2.52 -0.54 1.31
C ASP A 9 -1.21 -0.51 2.12
N ALA A 10 -1.21 -1.03 3.32
CA ALA A 10 -0.10 -0.95 4.28
C ALA A 10 1.23 -1.60 3.83
N SER A 11 1.44 -1.75 2.53
CA SER A 11 2.69 -2.23 1.94
C SER A 11 3.53 -1.05 1.41
N ALA A 12 4.85 -1.22 1.39
CA ALA A 12 5.78 -0.28 0.79
C ALA A 12 5.48 -0.06 -0.71
N ALA A 13 4.95 -1.09 -1.39
CA ALA A 13 4.55 -1.07 -2.77
C ALA A 13 3.45 -0.06 -3.06
N ASP A 14 2.45 0.03 -2.18
CA ASP A 14 1.31 0.90 -2.40
C ASP A 14 1.64 2.36 -2.10
N ALA A 15 2.50 2.62 -1.11
CA ALA A 15 3.05 3.96 -0.89
C ALA A 15 3.90 4.42 -2.08
N ALA A 16 4.69 3.52 -2.69
CA ALA A 16 5.44 3.78 -3.92
C ALA A 16 4.53 3.99 -5.13
N SER A 17 3.44 3.21 -5.22
CA SER A 17 2.48 3.31 -6.33
C SER A 17 1.74 4.65 -6.37
N ALA A 18 1.34 5.19 -5.21
CA ALA A 18 0.73 6.53 -5.16
C ALA A 18 1.73 7.62 -5.55
N ALA A 19 3.01 7.45 -5.17
CA ALA A 19 4.08 8.37 -5.51
C ALA A 19 4.33 8.43 -7.03
N THR A 20 4.32 7.28 -7.71
CA THR A 20 4.69 7.18 -9.13
C THR A 20 3.55 7.51 -10.08
N ALA A 21 2.31 7.25 -9.71
CA ALA A 21 1.16 7.62 -10.54
C ALA A 21 0.99 9.14 -10.68
N ALA A 22 1.35 9.88 -9.64
CA ALA A 22 1.32 11.35 -9.69
C ALA A 22 2.42 11.95 -10.57
N ASP A 23 3.56 11.28 -10.70
CA ASP A 23 4.73 11.73 -11.46
C ASP A 23 4.60 11.54 -12.99
N ALA A 24 3.67 10.71 -13.46
CA ALA A 24 3.49 10.41 -14.88
C ALA A 24 3.06 11.61 -15.75
N ALA A 25 2.78 12.77 -15.15
CA ALA A 25 2.16 13.91 -15.82
C ALA A 25 3.10 14.77 -16.72
N VAL A 26 4.43 14.56 -16.70
CA VAL A 26 5.39 15.44 -17.41
C VAL A 26 6.55 14.64 -18.02
N GLN A 27 6.30 13.63 -18.86
CA GLN A 27 7.40 12.91 -19.51
C GLN A 27 7.35 12.97 -21.04
N PRO A 28 8.52 12.97 -21.72
CA PRO A 28 8.62 13.01 -23.18
C PRO A 28 8.04 11.75 -23.84
N ALA A 29 7.68 11.86 -25.11
CA ALA A 29 7.00 10.87 -25.95
C ALA A 29 7.81 9.57 -26.24
N GLY A 30 8.55 9.05 -25.27
CA GLY A 30 9.23 7.75 -25.35
C GLY A 30 8.34 6.63 -24.82
N LYS A 31 8.48 5.43 -25.38
CA LYS A 31 7.77 4.24 -24.87
C LYS A 31 8.23 3.83 -23.48
N TRP A 32 9.45 4.16 -23.11
CA TRP A 32 10.03 3.89 -21.80
C TRP A 32 9.96 5.14 -20.93
N LYS A 33 9.50 4.96 -19.71
CA LYS A 33 9.58 5.91 -18.63
C LYS A 33 10.29 5.21 -17.48
N ILE A 34 11.39 5.78 -17.02
CA ILE A 34 12.22 5.19 -15.97
C ILE A 34 12.55 6.26 -14.96
N ALA A 35 12.25 5.99 -13.69
CA ALA A 35 12.73 6.78 -12.58
C ALA A 35 13.30 5.85 -11.50
N PHE A 36 14.38 6.27 -10.88
CA PHE A 36 15.03 5.51 -9.82
C PHE A 36 15.69 6.42 -8.82
N GLY A 37 15.64 6.03 -7.55
CA GLY A 37 16.32 6.77 -6.49
C GLY A 37 16.19 6.14 -5.11
N PRO A 38 16.84 6.71 -4.11
CA PRO A 38 16.70 6.28 -2.74
C PRO A 38 15.36 6.73 -2.15
N GLY A 39 14.79 5.89 -1.30
CA GLY A 39 13.64 6.19 -0.49
C GLY A 39 13.78 5.64 0.93
N LEU A 40 12.90 6.08 1.78
CA LEU A 40 12.76 5.64 3.16
C LEU A 40 11.28 5.30 3.40
N PHE A 41 11.01 4.08 3.81
CA PHE A 41 9.68 3.65 4.20
C PHE A 41 9.57 3.49 5.71
N VAL A 42 8.52 4.06 6.30
CA VAL A 42 8.20 3.98 7.72
C VAL A 42 6.80 3.40 7.87
N SER A 43 6.67 2.34 8.65
CA SER A 43 5.40 1.65 8.90
C SER A 43 5.33 1.08 10.32
N PRO A 44 4.15 0.70 10.82
CA PRO A 44 4.05 -0.13 12.02
C PRO A 44 4.85 -1.43 11.85
N ARG A 45 5.39 -1.98 12.93
CA ARG A 45 6.12 -3.26 12.90
C ARG A 45 5.24 -4.40 12.42
N TYR A 46 3.98 -4.41 12.87
CA TYR A 46 2.90 -5.29 12.42
C TYR A 46 1.57 -4.53 12.49
N PRO A 47 0.52 -4.98 11.80
CA PRO A 47 -0.78 -4.31 11.85
C PRO A 47 -1.32 -4.21 13.28
N GLY A 48 -1.58 -2.98 13.72
CA GLY A 48 -1.98 -2.66 15.09
C GLY A 48 -0.84 -2.43 16.08
N SER A 49 0.42 -2.46 15.64
CA SER A 49 1.58 -2.14 16.48
C SER A 49 1.62 -0.67 16.86
N ARG A 50 2.04 -0.41 18.08
CA ARG A 50 2.39 0.94 18.54
C ARG A 50 3.74 1.40 18.00
N ASP A 51 4.68 0.45 17.83
CA ASP A 51 6.03 0.71 17.41
C ASP A 51 6.14 0.78 15.89
N LEU A 52 6.95 1.72 15.42
CA LEU A 52 7.27 1.89 14.02
C LEU A 52 8.60 1.22 13.67
N ARG A 53 8.73 0.82 12.43
CA ARG A 53 9.99 0.45 11.80
C ARG A 53 10.25 1.35 10.60
N ALA A 54 11.53 1.65 10.36
CA ALA A 54 11.97 2.37 9.19
C ALA A 54 13.00 1.52 8.45
N PHE A 55 12.91 1.48 7.12
CA PHE A 55 13.88 0.78 6.29
C PHE A 55 14.10 1.49 4.96
N PRO A 56 15.33 1.42 4.41
CA PRO A 56 15.61 1.95 3.10
C PRO A 56 14.77 1.22 2.05
N TYR A 57 14.22 1.98 1.11
CA TYR A 57 13.40 1.46 0.03
C TYR A 57 13.90 2.05 -1.29
N PRO A 58 14.40 1.24 -2.22
CA PRO A 58 14.77 1.73 -3.54
C PRO A 58 13.50 2.11 -4.29
N ALA A 59 13.28 3.41 -4.47
CA ALA A 59 12.17 3.91 -5.25
C ALA A 59 12.50 3.68 -6.73
N LEU A 60 11.75 2.79 -7.35
CA LEU A 60 11.90 2.39 -8.75
C LEU A 60 10.56 2.58 -9.45
N ASP A 61 10.58 3.23 -10.60
CA ASP A 61 9.43 3.32 -11.48
C ASP A 61 9.90 3.04 -12.90
N ILE A 62 9.36 1.99 -13.49
CA ILE A 62 9.62 1.63 -14.88
C ILE A 62 8.27 1.39 -15.54
N SER A 63 8.03 2.08 -16.65
CA SER A 63 6.84 1.84 -17.47
C SER A 63 7.24 1.74 -18.93
N TYR A 64 6.65 0.78 -19.63
CA TYR A 64 6.81 0.62 -21.09
C TYR A 64 5.45 0.77 -21.77
N ASP A 65 5.32 1.81 -22.60
CA ASP A 65 4.12 2.11 -23.40
C ASP A 65 2.84 2.13 -22.55
N ASP A 66 2.97 2.45 -21.27
CA ASP A 66 1.88 2.43 -20.29
C ASP A 66 1.14 1.06 -20.21
N ARG A 67 1.80 -0.01 -20.67
CA ARG A 67 1.27 -1.39 -20.66
C ARG A 67 1.88 -2.25 -19.58
N ILE A 68 3.20 -2.21 -19.47
CA ILE A 68 3.95 -2.99 -18.48
C ILE A 68 4.60 -2.00 -17.54
N PHE A 69 4.47 -2.23 -16.26
CA PHE A 69 5.04 -1.35 -15.26
C PHE A 69 5.66 -2.11 -14.09
N SER A 70 6.64 -1.48 -13.48
CA SER A 70 7.18 -1.86 -12.17
C SER A 70 7.14 -0.62 -11.28
N GLN A 71 6.49 -0.72 -10.14
CA GLN A 71 6.37 0.35 -9.15
C GLN A 71 7.01 -0.14 -7.86
N GLY A 72 8.19 0.40 -7.56
CA GLY A 72 9.06 -0.20 -6.55
C GLY A 72 9.71 -1.51 -7.04
N PRO A 73 10.59 -2.10 -6.24
CA PRO A 73 11.24 -3.39 -6.53
C PRO A 73 10.27 -4.57 -6.37
N ASP A 74 9.12 -4.33 -5.84
CA ASP A 74 8.15 -5.30 -5.32
C ASP A 74 6.86 -5.38 -6.12
N VAL A 75 6.66 -4.54 -7.15
CA VAL A 75 5.47 -4.57 -8.01
C VAL A 75 5.87 -4.75 -9.47
N LEU A 76 5.31 -5.76 -10.11
CA LEU A 76 5.39 -5.95 -11.55
C LEU A 76 3.99 -6.18 -12.10
N GLY A 77 3.54 -5.32 -13.00
CA GLY A 77 2.17 -5.33 -13.48
C GLY A 77 1.99 -5.06 -14.95
N VAL A 78 0.75 -5.26 -15.39
CA VAL A 78 0.30 -4.99 -16.74
C VAL A 78 -1.04 -4.26 -16.72
N ASN A 79 -1.17 -3.21 -17.53
CA ASN A 79 -2.44 -2.57 -17.84
C ASN A 79 -3.09 -3.34 -19.00
N VAL A 80 -4.12 -4.11 -18.69
CA VAL A 80 -4.86 -4.93 -19.67
C VAL A 80 -5.79 -4.05 -20.50
N LEU A 81 -6.53 -3.18 -19.82
CA LEU A 81 -7.35 -2.13 -20.44
C LEU A 81 -6.81 -0.78 -19.98
N ARG A 82 -6.68 0.13 -20.92
CA ARG A 82 -6.19 1.48 -20.66
C ARG A 82 -6.81 2.49 -21.60
N GLY A 83 -7.03 3.68 -21.11
CA GLY A 83 -7.47 4.86 -21.83
C GLY A 83 -6.87 6.09 -21.20
N ASP A 84 -7.27 7.25 -21.68
CA ASP A 84 -6.77 8.51 -21.13
C ASP A 84 -7.24 8.75 -19.68
N ASP A 85 -8.36 8.13 -19.31
CA ASP A 85 -9.03 8.35 -18.03
C ASP A 85 -9.10 7.08 -17.16
N TYR A 86 -8.66 5.92 -17.64
CA TYR A 86 -8.81 4.69 -16.89
C TYR A 86 -7.68 3.68 -17.14
N HIS A 87 -7.40 2.89 -16.11
CA HIS A 87 -6.56 1.70 -16.20
C HIS A 87 -7.26 0.54 -15.51
N VAL A 88 -7.19 -0.64 -16.11
CA VAL A 88 -7.59 -1.89 -15.49
C VAL A 88 -6.47 -2.90 -15.74
N GLY A 89 -5.99 -3.53 -14.70
CA GLY A 89 -4.83 -4.39 -14.83
C GLY A 89 -4.66 -5.42 -13.73
N ALA A 90 -3.53 -6.10 -13.84
CA ALA A 90 -3.09 -7.08 -12.86
C ALA A 90 -1.60 -6.90 -12.57
N ALA A 91 -1.19 -7.22 -11.35
CA ALA A 91 0.20 -7.20 -10.95
C ALA A 91 0.51 -8.34 -9.96
N ILE A 92 1.77 -8.71 -9.88
CA ILE A 92 2.32 -9.46 -8.75
C ILE A 92 3.01 -8.45 -7.85
N THR A 93 2.70 -8.50 -6.56
CA THR A 93 3.33 -7.64 -5.57
C THR A 93 3.99 -8.47 -4.48
N LEU A 94 5.11 -7.98 -3.93
CA LEU A 94 5.68 -8.51 -2.71
C LEU A 94 5.17 -7.67 -1.55
N ASP A 95 4.22 -8.22 -0.79
CA ASP A 95 3.72 -7.54 0.39
C ASP A 95 4.69 -7.72 1.56
N PHE A 96 5.16 -6.61 2.12
CA PHE A 96 6.07 -6.59 3.27
C PHE A 96 5.35 -6.61 4.62
N VAL A 97 4.03 -6.64 4.62
CA VAL A 97 3.25 -6.77 5.85
C VAL A 97 3.50 -8.15 6.47
N SER A 98 4.01 -8.14 7.66
CA SER A 98 4.37 -9.33 8.42
C SER A 98 4.04 -9.14 9.90
N ARG A 99 3.99 -10.23 10.64
CA ARG A 99 3.89 -10.21 12.11
C ARG A 99 4.72 -11.38 12.65
N HIS A 100 5.78 -11.07 13.35
CA HIS A 100 6.64 -12.07 13.95
C HIS A 100 6.61 -11.99 15.48
N GLU A 101 6.83 -13.12 16.14
CA GLU A 101 6.93 -13.16 17.59
C GLU A 101 8.06 -12.27 18.14
N SER A 102 9.08 -12.01 17.32
CA SER A 102 10.18 -11.10 17.65
C SER A 102 9.84 -9.61 17.54
N ASP A 103 8.69 -9.25 16.96
CA ASP A 103 8.31 -7.84 16.79
C ASP A 103 7.87 -7.22 18.13
N ASP A 104 7.25 -8.02 18.99
CA ASP A 104 6.82 -7.60 20.32
C ASP A 104 6.73 -8.81 21.28
N PRO A 105 7.14 -8.70 22.56
CA PRO A 105 7.02 -9.77 23.55
C PRO A 105 5.60 -10.33 23.71
N ARG A 106 4.56 -9.52 23.45
CA ARG A 106 3.16 -9.95 23.53
C ARG A 106 2.75 -10.93 22.43
N LEU A 107 3.53 -11.01 21.36
CA LEU A 107 3.26 -11.89 20.21
C LEU A 107 3.80 -13.32 20.42
N HIS A 108 4.54 -13.58 21.49
CA HIS A 108 5.03 -14.92 21.80
C HIS A 108 3.88 -15.92 21.90
N GLY A 109 4.02 -17.05 21.20
CA GLY A 109 3.00 -18.11 21.14
C GLY A 109 1.90 -17.88 20.10
N LEU A 110 1.94 -16.78 19.34
CA LEU A 110 0.99 -16.50 18.25
C LEU A 110 1.45 -17.05 16.89
N GLY A 111 2.73 -17.43 16.78
CA GLY A 111 3.34 -17.82 15.51
C GLY A 111 3.63 -16.63 14.59
N ASN A 112 4.34 -16.91 13.50
CA ASN A 112 4.79 -15.92 12.54
C ASN A 112 3.86 -15.85 11.34
N VAL A 113 3.62 -14.64 10.85
CA VAL A 113 2.98 -14.34 9.56
C VAL A 113 4.04 -13.70 8.68
N ASN A 114 4.52 -14.45 7.70
CA ASN A 114 5.59 -14.00 6.81
C ASN A 114 5.05 -13.12 5.69
N ALA A 115 5.83 -12.14 5.28
CA ALA A 115 5.64 -11.41 4.04
C ALA A 115 5.64 -12.37 2.84
N GLY A 116 5.00 -12.00 1.74
CA GLY A 116 4.97 -12.87 0.57
C GLY A 116 4.28 -12.26 -0.66
N PRO A 117 4.39 -12.94 -1.81
CA PRO A 117 3.78 -12.47 -3.03
C PRO A 117 2.25 -12.52 -2.98
N LYS A 118 1.64 -11.47 -3.52
CA LYS A 118 0.19 -11.36 -3.73
C LYS A 118 -0.12 -11.08 -5.20
N LEU A 119 -1.22 -11.61 -5.68
CA LEU A 119 -1.84 -11.17 -6.91
C LEU A 119 -2.65 -9.90 -6.62
N LYS A 120 -2.38 -8.83 -7.36
CA LYS A 120 -3.15 -7.58 -7.36
C LYS A 120 -3.99 -7.50 -8.62
N LEU A 121 -5.29 -7.29 -8.52
CA LEU A 121 -6.17 -6.88 -9.61
C LEU A 121 -6.63 -5.47 -9.28
N PHE A 122 -6.57 -4.56 -10.25
CA PHE A 122 -6.89 -3.16 -10.00
C PHE A 122 -7.67 -2.52 -11.14
N ALA A 123 -8.40 -1.48 -10.78
CA ALA A 123 -9.06 -0.57 -11.71
C ALA A 123 -9.07 0.83 -11.12
N ASP A 124 -8.74 1.83 -11.94
CA ASP A 124 -8.84 3.24 -11.62
C ASP A 124 -9.53 4.00 -12.73
N TYR A 125 -10.23 5.04 -12.33
CA TYR A 125 -10.93 5.94 -13.22
C TYR A 125 -10.78 7.38 -12.74
N THR A 126 -10.37 8.25 -13.66
CA THR A 126 -10.11 9.68 -13.40
C THR A 126 -11.15 10.54 -14.10
N VAL A 127 -11.74 11.45 -13.35
CA VAL A 127 -12.61 12.50 -13.89
C VAL A 127 -12.14 13.85 -13.36
N TRP A 128 -11.67 14.68 -14.27
CA TRP A 128 -11.12 16.00 -13.93
C TRP A 128 -9.95 15.87 -12.95
N MET A 129 -10.10 16.32 -11.70
CA MET A 129 -9.09 16.22 -10.64
C MET A 129 -9.30 15.00 -9.70
N PHE A 130 -10.37 14.26 -9.88
CA PHE A 130 -10.73 13.15 -9.00
C PHE A 130 -10.39 11.82 -9.64
N THR A 131 -9.75 10.93 -8.87
CA THR A 131 -9.49 9.54 -9.27
C THR A 131 -10.10 8.61 -8.24
N GLY A 132 -11.01 7.75 -8.68
CA GLY A 132 -11.48 6.61 -7.92
C GLY A 132 -10.65 5.39 -8.26
N SER A 133 -10.22 4.62 -7.26
CA SER A 133 -9.49 3.38 -7.47
C SER A 133 -10.03 2.24 -6.61
N VAL A 134 -9.91 1.02 -7.13
CA VAL A 134 -10.17 -0.21 -6.40
C VAL A 134 -9.08 -1.21 -6.72
N ALA A 135 -8.54 -1.87 -5.68
CA ALA A 135 -7.57 -2.93 -5.85
C ALA A 135 -7.91 -4.13 -4.94
N MET A 136 -7.86 -5.32 -5.50
CA MET A 136 -8.00 -6.57 -4.76
C MET A 136 -6.63 -7.25 -4.69
N TYR A 137 -6.24 -7.66 -3.50
CA TYR A 137 -5.03 -8.41 -3.24
C TYR A 137 -5.38 -9.81 -2.75
N GLN A 138 -4.75 -10.82 -3.33
CA GLN A 138 -4.91 -12.22 -2.96
C GLN A 138 -3.54 -12.83 -2.65
N ASP A 139 -3.40 -13.39 -1.47
CA ASP A 139 -2.23 -14.22 -1.13
C ASP A 139 -2.09 -15.40 -2.11
N ILE A 140 -0.94 -15.49 -2.76
CA ILE A 140 -0.56 -16.57 -3.66
C ILE A 140 0.65 -17.38 -3.16
N ALA A 141 1.21 -16.97 -2.00
CA ALA A 141 2.32 -17.66 -1.34
C ALA A 141 1.87 -18.84 -0.46
N GLY A 142 0.57 -18.94 -0.17
CA GLY A 142 0.06 -19.94 0.77
C GLY A 142 0.34 -19.60 2.24
N HIS A 143 0.63 -18.34 2.55
CA HIS A 143 0.87 -17.87 3.92
C HIS A 143 -0.42 -17.61 4.70
N HIS A 144 -1.57 -18.01 4.16
CA HIS A 144 -2.89 -17.81 4.74
C HIS A 144 -3.23 -16.35 5.03
N GLN A 145 -2.71 -15.43 4.21
CA GLN A 145 -2.99 -14.00 4.37
C GLN A 145 -4.33 -13.56 3.76
N GLY A 146 -5.07 -14.46 3.12
CA GLY A 146 -6.43 -14.20 2.62
C GLY A 146 -6.49 -13.16 1.52
N LYS A 147 -7.60 -12.40 1.52
CA LYS A 147 -7.89 -11.35 0.54
C LYS A 147 -8.14 -10.02 1.21
N THR A 148 -7.69 -8.95 0.56
CA THR A 148 -8.09 -7.59 0.89
C THR A 148 -8.60 -6.86 -0.35
N VAL A 149 -9.54 -5.95 -0.16
CA VAL A 149 -10.03 -5.03 -1.19
C VAL A 149 -9.89 -3.64 -0.67
N LEU A 150 -9.12 -2.85 -1.39
CA LEU A 150 -8.82 -1.48 -1.11
C LEU A 150 -9.62 -0.58 -2.03
N THR A 151 -10.19 0.48 -1.51
CA THR A 151 -10.96 1.45 -2.29
C THR A 151 -10.60 2.85 -1.85
N ASP A 152 -10.23 3.70 -2.80
CA ASP A 152 -9.80 5.07 -2.56
C ASP A 152 -10.44 6.06 -3.50
N LEU A 153 -10.54 7.29 -3.03
CA LEU A 153 -10.90 8.45 -3.82
C LEU A 153 -9.89 9.56 -3.56
N TYR A 154 -9.22 10.00 -4.61
CA TYR A 154 -8.21 11.07 -4.54
C TYR A 154 -8.68 12.31 -5.27
N ALA A 155 -8.29 13.48 -4.74
CA ALA A 155 -8.27 14.74 -5.46
C ALA A 155 -6.82 15.16 -5.70
N SER A 156 -6.45 15.42 -6.95
CA SER A 156 -5.09 15.79 -7.35
C SER A 156 -5.04 17.19 -7.92
N LEU A 157 -4.10 18.01 -7.44
CA LEU A 157 -3.94 19.41 -7.80
C LEU A 157 -2.49 19.70 -8.21
N PRO A 158 -2.21 19.86 -9.50
CA PRO A 158 -0.91 20.37 -9.96
C PRO A 158 -0.82 21.89 -9.74
N ALA A 159 0.31 22.37 -9.21
CA ALA A 159 0.56 23.78 -8.95
C ALA A 159 2.04 24.12 -9.18
N GLY A 160 2.36 24.62 -10.37
CA GLY A 160 3.75 24.85 -10.79
C GLY A 160 4.52 23.54 -10.89
N GLY A 161 5.65 23.43 -10.19
CA GLY A 161 6.42 22.17 -10.09
C GLY A 161 5.93 21.23 -9.00
N TRP A 162 4.85 21.59 -8.29
CA TRP A 162 4.24 20.77 -7.25
C TRP A 162 3.08 19.95 -7.76
N LEU A 163 2.92 18.77 -7.20
CA LEU A 163 1.69 18.01 -7.30
C LEU A 163 1.24 17.62 -5.88
N PHE A 164 0.01 17.95 -5.56
CA PHE A 164 -0.65 17.57 -4.32
C PHE A 164 -1.76 16.57 -4.63
N SER A 165 -1.86 15.50 -3.86
CA SER A 165 -2.98 14.58 -3.96
C SER A 165 -3.39 14.14 -2.55
N ALA A 166 -4.69 14.09 -2.30
CA ALA A 166 -5.20 13.61 -1.03
C ALA A 166 -6.60 13.01 -1.19
N GLY A 167 -6.95 12.09 -0.28
CA GLY A 167 -8.29 11.57 -0.26
C GLY A 167 -8.52 10.41 0.70
N PRO A 168 -9.78 10.12 1.02
CA PRO A 168 -10.18 9.04 1.89
C PRO A 168 -10.18 7.70 1.17
N GLY A 169 -10.05 6.64 1.96
CA GLY A 169 -10.21 5.27 1.50
C GLY A 169 -10.60 4.33 2.63
N PHE A 170 -10.81 3.08 2.27
CA PHE A 170 -11.02 1.99 3.23
C PHE A 170 -10.50 0.67 2.68
N THR A 171 -10.12 -0.21 3.59
CA THR A 171 -9.75 -1.59 3.28
C THR A 171 -10.79 -2.54 3.84
N TRP A 172 -11.35 -3.38 2.98
CA TRP A 172 -12.10 -4.55 3.38
C TRP A 172 -11.18 -5.77 3.40
N ALA A 173 -11.36 -6.66 4.38
CA ALA A 173 -10.58 -7.89 4.50
C ALA A 173 -11.49 -9.10 4.70
N ASP A 174 -11.12 -10.25 4.12
CA ASP A 174 -11.84 -11.50 4.32
C ASP A 174 -11.57 -12.10 5.72
N ALA A 175 -12.33 -13.14 6.07
CA ALA A 175 -12.19 -13.80 7.38
C ALA A 175 -10.84 -14.51 7.54
N VAL A 176 -10.16 -14.88 6.46
CA VAL A 176 -8.83 -15.50 6.51
C VAL A 176 -7.81 -14.45 6.90
N HIS A 177 -7.81 -13.30 6.22
CA HIS A 177 -6.90 -12.19 6.52
C HIS A 177 -7.06 -11.71 7.96
N THR A 178 -8.29 -11.40 8.37
CA THR A 178 -8.55 -10.90 9.72
C THR A 178 -8.17 -11.90 10.80
N ARG A 179 -8.42 -13.20 10.59
CA ARG A 179 -8.00 -14.24 11.53
C ARG A 179 -6.48 -14.34 11.61
N THR A 180 -5.77 -14.27 10.49
CA THR A 180 -4.32 -14.41 10.44
C THR A 180 -3.62 -13.28 11.17
N PHE A 181 -4.05 -12.03 10.98
CA PHE A 181 -3.38 -10.87 11.57
C PHE A 181 -3.91 -10.47 12.95
N PHE A 182 -5.19 -10.69 13.22
CA PHE A 182 -5.89 -10.17 14.40
C PHE A 182 -6.57 -11.24 15.26
N GLY A 183 -6.65 -12.49 14.79
CA GLY A 183 -7.24 -13.60 15.54
C GLY A 183 -6.28 -14.19 16.56
N VAL A 184 -6.86 -14.77 17.63
CA VAL A 184 -6.14 -15.58 18.64
C VAL A 184 -6.91 -16.88 18.83
N SER A 185 -6.36 -18.00 18.36
CA SER A 185 -6.96 -19.32 18.56
C SER A 185 -6.85 -19.77 20.02
N ASN A 186 -7.61 -20.79 20.43
CA ASN A 186 -7.50 -21.35 21.77
C ASN A 186 -6.09 -21.85 22.10
N GLN A 187 -5.40 -22.44 21.12
CA GLN A 187 -4.01 -22.90 21.28
C GLN A 187 -3.06 -21.70 21.47
N GLN A 188 -3.21 -20.66 20.65
CA GLN A 188 -2.42 -19.44 20.77
C GLN A 188 -2.72 -18.71 22.09
N SER A 189 -3.97 -18.72 22.54
CA SER A 189 -4.36 -18.14 23.83
C SER A 189 -3.65 -18.84 24.99
N ALA A 190 -3.60 -20.17 24.97
CA ALA A 190 -2.88 -20.94 25.98
C ALA A 190 -1.37 -20.71 25.97
N ALA A 191 -0.78 -20.47 24.80
CA ALA A 191 0.65 -20.25 24.63
C ALA A 191 1.08 -18.79 24.92
N SER A 192 0.26 -17.80 24.55
CA SER A 192 0.60 -16.37 24.65
C SER A 192 0.07 -15.70 25.92
N GLY A 193 -0.96 -16.27 26.55
CA GLY A 193 -1.69 -15.64 27.65
C GLY A 193 -2.70 -14.57 27.19
N LEU A 194 -2.79 -14.27 25.89
CA LEU A 194 -3.81 -13.37 25.35
C LEU A 194 -5.18 -14.10 25.34
N PRO A 195 -6.30 -13.38 25.51
CA PRO A 195 -7.61 -14.00 25.40
C PRO A 195 -7.87 -14.51 23.98
N ALA A 196 -8.52 -15.67 23.86
CA ALA A 196 -8.97 -16.19 22.57
C ALA A 196 -9.88 -15.18 21.88
N TYR A 197 -9.65 -14.95 20.59
CA TYR A 197 -10.37 -13.94 19.84
C TYR A 197 -10.69 -14.41 18.41
N HIS A 198 -11.98 -14.51 18.13
CA HIS A 198 -12.49 -14.93 16.83
C HIS A 198 -12.85 -13.71 15.98
N THR A 199 -12.39 -13.71 14.74
CA THR A 199 -12.61 -12.61 13.79
C THR A 199 -13.47 -13.08 12.63
N GLY A 200 -14.08 -12.12 11.93
CA GLY A 200 -14.82 -12.32 10.69
C GLY A 200 -14.36 -11.38 9.58
N ALA A 201 -14.93 -11.50 8.40
CA ALA A 201 -14.71 -10.56 7.31
C ALA A 201 -15.35 -9.20 7.65
N GLY A 202 -14.79 -8.13 7.09
CA GLY A 202 -15.35 -6.78 7.27
C GLY A 202 -14.37 -5.68 6.91
N ILE A 203 -14.75 -4.44 7.18
CA ILE A 203 -13.86 -3.29 7.02
C ILE A 203 -12.75 -3.40 8.07
N ARG A 204 -11.51 -3.57 7.61
CA ARG A 204 -10.30 -3.64 8.44
C ARG A 204 -9.91 -2.27 8.96
N ASP A 205 -9.89 -1.28 8.07
CA ASP A 205 -9.55 0.10 8.38
C ASP A 205 -10.26 1.09 7.46
N VAL A 206 -10.29 2.33 7.91
CA VAL A 206 -10.55 3.52 7.10
C VAL A 206 -9.31 4.40 7.16
N HIS A 207 -8.96 5.07 6.06
CA HIS A 207 -7.74 5.83 6.01
C HIS A 207 -7.86 7.12 5.20
N LEU A 208 -6.92 8.01 5.44
CA LEU A 208 -6.70 9.22 4.67
C LEU A 208 -5.31 9.14 4.05
N ASN A 209 -5.25 9.31 2.75
CA ASN A 209 -4.02 9.37 1.98
C ASN A 209 -3.65 10.82 1.68
N GLY A 210 -2.37 11.10 1.70
CA GLY A 210 -1.78 12.35 1.28
C GLY A 210 -0.51 12.08 0.47
N TYR A 211 -0.36 12.79 -0.63
CA TYR A 211 0.83 12.72 -1.48
C TYR A 211 1.24 14.11 -1.90
N VAL A 212 2.53 14.37 -1.88
CA VAL A 212 3.12 15.57 -2.42
C VAL A 212 4.40 15.22 -3.19
N SER A 213 4.57 15.78 -4.38
CA SER A 213 5.83 15.74 -5.10
C SER A 213 6.23 17.13 -5.60
N TYR A 214 7.53 17.28 -5.82
CA TYR A 214 8.12 18.50 -6.36
C TYR A 214 9.19 18.19 -7.40
N ASP A 215 9.06 18.78 -8.56
CA ASP A 215 10.04 18.72 -9.64
C ASP A 215 11.15 19.75 -9.40
N PHE A 216 12.28 19.30 -8.81
CA PHE A 216 13.45 20.16 -8.64
C PHE A 216 14.07 20.57 -9.97
N SER A 217 13.96 19.68 -10.97
CA SER A 217 14.43 19.89 -12.33
C SER A 217 13.70 18.95 -13.30
N LYS A 218 14.07 18.96 -14.57
CA LYS A 218 13.54 18.04 -15.58
C LYS A 218 13.82 16.57 -15.24
N HIS A 219 14.86 16.29 -14.46
CA HIS A 219 15.32 14.94 -14.14
C HIS A 219 15.17 14.56 -12.66
N TRP A 220 14.98 15.51 -11.75
CA TRP A 220 14.92 15.22 -10.33
C TRP A 220 13.57 15.55 -9.74
N VAL A 221 12.98 14.59 -9.06
CA VAL A 221 11.73 14.73 -8.32
C VAL A 221 11.90 14.22 -6.90
N GLY A 222 11.37 14.95 -5.95
CA GLY A 222 11.20 14.49 -4.57
C GLY A 222 9.74 14.24 -4.28
N SER A 223 9.43 13.20 -3.51
CA SER A 223 8.05 12.90 -3.15
C SER A 223 7.92 12.40 -1.71
N VAL A 224 6.76 12.64 -1.14
CA VAL A 224 6.33 12.09 0.15
C VAL A 224 4.89 11.61 0.03
N ALA A 225 4.66 10.37 0.39
CA ALA A 225 3.35 9.76 0.53
C ALA A 225 3.09 9.42 2.00
N VAL A 226 1.90 9.69 2.50
CA VAL A 226 1.49 9.43 3.88
C VAL A 226 0.12 8.78 3.87
N THR A 227 -0.05 7.69 4.60
CA THR A 227 -1.36 7.10 4.90
C THR A 227 -1.58 7.10 6.40
N LEU A 228 -2.66 7.74 6.83
CA LEU A 228 -3.13 7.72 8.19
C LEU A 228 -4.36 6.81 8.27
N GLY A 229 -4.17 5.59 8.74
CA GLY A 229 -5.21 4.57 8.89
C GLY A 229 -5.78 4.51 10.29
N ARG A 230 -7.02 4.04 10.40
CA ARG A 230 -7.65 3.69 11.66
C ARG A 230 -8.35 2.35 11.53
N LEU A 231 -7.85 1.37 12.26
CA LEU A 231 -8.43 0.04 12.36
C LEU A 231 -9.86 0.08 12.85
N GLN A 232 -10.70 -0.78 12.30
CA GLN A 232 -12.12 -0.87 12.54
C GLN A 232 -12.51 -2.28 13.03
N HIS A 233 -13.70 -2.40 13.57
CA HIS A 233 -14.35 -3.68 13.93
C HIS A 233 -13.40 -4.71 14.58
N HIS A 234 -13.27 -5.88 13.97
CA HIS A 234 -12.46 -6.99 14.48
C HIS A 234 -10.97 -6.65 14.62
N ALA A 235 -10.43 -5.86 13.69
CA ALA A 235 -9.03 -5.43 13.78
C ALA A 235 -8.80 -4.48 14.95
N ALA A 236 -9.71 -3.53 15.18
CA ALA A 236 -9.59 -2.55 16.26
C ALA A 236 -9.79 -3.13 17.67
N SER A 237 -10.53 -4.25 17.77
CA SER A 237 -10.88 -4.87 19.06
C SER A 237 -10.02 -6.10 19.37
N SER A 238 -9.08 -6.42 18.50
CA SER A 238 -8.16 -7.56 18.71
C SER A 238 -7.27 -7.35 19.95
N PRO A 239 -7.03 -8.39 20.75
CA PRO A 239 -6.05 -8.33 21.84
C PRO A 239 -4.61 -8.16 21.36
N ILE A 240 -4.34 -8.40 20.06
CA ILE A 240 -3.04 -8.16 19.41
C ILE A 240 -2.84 -6.66 19.16
N THR A 241 -3.92 -5.91 18.91
CA THR A 241 -3.86 -4.49 18.55
C THR A 241 -3.54 -3.62 19.76
N GLU A 242 -2.39 -2.98 19.72
CA GLU A 242 -1.98 -2.00 20.73
C GLU A 242 -2.46 -0.59 20.40
N ARG A 243 -2.42 -0.25 19.11
CA ARG A 243 -2.80 1.07 18.60
C ARG A 243 -3.74 0.92 17.41
N ARG A 244 -4.86 1.62 17.48
CA ARG A 244 -5.86 1.59 16.39
C ARG A 244 -5.51 2.51 15.22
N THR A 245 -4.63 3.47 15.43
CA THR A 245 -4.21 4.42 14.40
C THR A 245 -2.85 4.00 13.88
N GLU A 246 -2.74 3.83 12.57
CA GLU A 246 -1.54 3.41 11.85
C GLU A 246 -1.04 4.54 10.96
N LEU A 247 0.27 4.70 10.89
CA LEU A 247 0.93 5.67 10.03
C LEU A 247 1.91 4.93 9.13
N ASN A 248 1.70 5.08 7.83
CA ASN A 248 2.65 4.65 6.81
C ASN A 248 3.17 5.88 6.07
N THR A 249 4.47 5.93 5.82
CA THR A 249 5.10 7.06 5.12
C THR A 249 6.18 6.53 4.20
N LEU A 250 6.17 6.99 2.96
CA LEU A 250 7.26 6.80 2.01
C LEU A 250 7.77 8.18 1.58
N ALA A 251 9.06 8.41 1.71
CA ALA A 251 9.73 9.57 1.16
C ALA A 251 10.80 9.11 0.17
N SER A 252 10.93 9.76 -0.98
CA SER A 252 11.93 9.41 -1.99
C SER A 252 12.44 10.62 -2.76
N VAL A 253 13.61 10.45 -3.36
CA VAL A 253 14.16 11.37 -4.35
C VAL A 253 14.59 10.55 -5.55
N ASN A 254 13.98 10.80 -6.71
CA ASN A 254 14.14 9.99 -7.91
C ASN A 254 14.77 10.79 -9.04
N TYR A 255 15.61 10.12 -9.81
CA TYR A 255 16.13 10.60 -11.09
C TYR A 255 15.31 9.99 -12.23
N ARG A 256 14.80 10.84 -13.10
CA ARG A 256 14.08 10.47 -14.34
C ARG A 256 15.03 10.49 -15.52
N PHE A 257 15.03 9.40 -16.30
CA PHE A 257 15.87 9.22 -17.48
C PHE A 257 15.19 9.71 -18.77
#